data_c7e738f6c2d919380abfac9ece021a24
#
_entry.id   c7e738f6c2d919380abfac9ece021a24
#
_cell.length_a   1.000
_cell.length_b   1.000
_cell.length_c   1.000
_cell.angle_alpha   90.00
_cell.angle_beta   90.00
_cell.angle_gamma   90.00
#
_symmetry.space_group_name_H-M   'P 1'
#
loop_
_entity.id
_entity.type
_entity.pdbx_description
1 polymer ?
#
loop_
_entity_poly.entity_id
_entity_poly.type
_entity_poly.pdbx_seq_one_letter_code
_entity_poly.pdbx_strand_id
1 'polypeptide(L)'
;MAGGGRAAVGRRLLMAAALALAAALSYGLSDFFGGILSKTRSVWMVTTASQLTAAAATAIIALAAPGDPGPADFAWGAAAGIAGAIGISALYRGLSRGRMGVVAPISGTGAALVPVVVGLASGDNPSPLAWTGIVLAFPAIILVPQAGGKRAPVATGAGYGVVAGLGFGALFALIGQIGTDAGFLPIALTQLVVAATVASVAVALHQPWLPRGRGLAPVFAFGLLGTAALVCFLLATRAGMLTIVSVIAALYPASTVAMAAIVLREHIGRVQFLGLALAAIAVVLVTVG
;
A
#
# COMPACT_ATOMS: atom_id res chain seq x y z
N MET A 1 -39.61 7.20 7.14
CA MET A 1 -38.52 7.47 6.17
C MET A 1 -37.11 7.31 6.73
N ALA A 2 -36.86 6.93 8.02
CA ALA A 2 -35.54 6.82 8.63
C ALA A 2 -34.75 5.52 8.29
N GLY A 3 -35.37 4.50 7.76
CA GLY A 3 -34.72 3.21 7.48
C GLY A 3 -33.85 3.18 6.22
N GLY A 4 -34.19 3.95 5.20
CA GLY A 4 -33.45 3.99 3.93
C GLY A 4 -32.06 4.63 4.02
N GLY A 5 -31.91 5.65 4.88
CA GLY A 5 -30.63 6.33 5.08
C GLY A 5 -29.58 5.46 5.77
N ARG A 6 -29.97 4.73 6.82
CA ARG A 6 -29.06 3.81 7.54
C ARG A 6 -28.57 2.65 6.66
N ALA A 7 -29.48 2.08 5.84
CA ALA A 7 -29.11 1.01 4.90
C ALA A 7 -28.14 1.50 3.80
N ALA A 8 -28.30 2.73 3.32
CA ALA A 8 -27.41 3.31 2.32
C ALA A 8 -26.01 3.62 2.90
N VAL A 9 -25.93 4.14 4.12
CA VAL A 9 -24.65 4.38 4.82
C VAL A 9 -23.93 3.06 5.09
N GLY A 10 -24.62 2.04 5.61
CA GLY A 10 -24.02 0.73 5.85
C GLY A 10 -23.48 0.09 4.56
N ARG A 11 -24.20 0.23 3.43
CA ARG A 11 -23.74 -0.27 2.13
C ARG A 11 -22.47 0.44 1.65
N ARG A 12 -22.35 1.75 1.84
CA ARG A 12 -21.14 2.52 1.48
C ARG A 12 -19.93 2.09 2.33
N LEU A 13 -20.10 1.92 3.64
CA LEU A 13 -19.05 1.45 4.53
C LEU A 13 -18.55 0.04 4.15
N LEU A 14 -19.48 -0.88 3.89
CA LEU A 14 -19.13 -2.23 3.42
C LEU A 14 -18.39 -2.20 2.07
N MET A 15 -18.79 -1.34 1.15
CA MET A 15 -18.09 -1.17 -0.14
C MET A 15 -16.69 -0.58 0.07
N ALA A 16 -16.54 0.43 0.91
CA ALA A 16 -15.23 1.00 1.23
C ALA A 16 -14.29 -0.03 1.85
N ALA A 17 -14.77 -0.82 2.82
CA ALA A 17 -14.00 -1.88 3.45
C ALA A 17 -13.63 -3.00 2.47
N ALA A 18 -14.56 -3.44 1.61
CA ALA A 18 -14.29 -4.44 0.59
C ALA A 18 -13.22 -3.98 -0.41
N LEU A 19 -13.28 -2.72 -0.85
CA LEU A 19 -12.29 -2.11 -1.75
C LEU A 19 -10.94 -1.94 -1.04
N ALA A 20 -10.93 -1.53 0.22
CA ALA A 20 -9.69 -1.43 1.02
C ALA A 20 -9.04 -2.79 1.25
N LEU A 21 -9.82 -3.86 1.49
CA LEU A 21 -9.33 -5.23 1.56
C LEU A 21 -8.79 -5.71 0.21
N ALA A 22 -9.48 -5.40 -0.90
CA ALA A 22 -8.98 -5.70 -2.24
C ALA A 22 -7.65 -4.98 -2.52
N ALA A 23 -7.51 -3.74 -2.08
CA ALA A 23 -6.25 -3.01 -2.13
C ALA A 23 -5.16 -3.69 -1.30
N ALA A 24 -5.45 -4.08 -0.04
CA ALA A 24 -4.50 -4.78 0.83
C ALA A 24 -4.06 -6.14 0.25
N LEU A 25 -4.99 -6.91 -0.31
CA LEU A 25 -4.68 -8.16 -0.98
C LEU A 25 -3.80 -7.94 -2.21
N SER A 26 -4.13 -6.96 -3.05
CA SER A 26 -3.38 -6.64 -4.26
C SER A 26 -1.98 -6.12 -3.93
N TYR A 27 -1.82 -5.26 -2.92
CA TYR A 27 -0.51 -4.83 -2.42
C TYR A 27 0.31 -6.00 -1.89
N GLY A 28 -0.29 -6.86 -1.06
CA GLY A 28 0.43 -8.00 -0.50
C GLY A 28 0.84 -9.04 -1.56
N LEU A 29 0.02 -9.29 -2.57
CA LEU A 29 0.38 -10.11 -3.74
C LEU A 29 1.50 -9.44 -4.53
N SER A 30 1.40 -8.14 -4.77
CA SER A 30 2.42 -7.33 -5.45
C SER A 30 3.77 -7.42 -4.71
N ASP A 31 3.78 -7.24 -3.40
CA ASP A 31 4.98 -7.34 -2.57
C ASP A 31 5.57 -8.75 -2.57
N PHE A 32 4.72 -9.78 -2.51
CA PHE A 32 5.16 -11.17 -2.57
C PHE A 32 5.88 -11.49 -3.89
N PHE A 33 5.24 -11.19 -5.02
CA PHE A 33 5.84 -11.43 -6.34
C PHE A 33 7.02 -10.51 -6.61
N GLY A 34 6.95 -9.24 -6.23
CA GLY A 34 8.06 -8.29 -6.30
C GLY A 34 9.26 -8.76 -5.49
N GLY A 35 9.04 -9.32 -4.29
CA GLY A 35 10.06 -9.92 -3.45
C GLY A 35 10.75 -11.13 -4.11
N ILE A 36 9.98 -12.02 -4.73
CA ILE A 36 10.54 -13.19 -5.46
C ILE A 36 11.35 -12.73 -6.68
N LEU A 37 10.81 -11.83 -7.49
CA LEU A 37 11.48 -11.32 -8.69
C LEU A 37 12.77 -10.57 -8.35
N SER A 38 12.78 -9.84 -7.24
CA SER A 38 13.94 -9.08 -6.76
C SER A 38 15.09 -9.95 -6.24
N LYS A 39 14.87 -11.27 -6.01
CA LYS A 39 15.95 -12.21 -5.68
C LYS A 39 16.84 -12.54 -6.89
N THR A 40 16.31 -12.43 -8.10
CA THR A 40 16.99 -12.82 -9.34
C THR A 40 17.22 -11.64 -10.29
N ARG A 41 16.60 -10.51 -10.04
CA ARG A 41 16.64 -9.32 -10.89
C ARG A 41 16.88 -8.06 -10.07
N SER A 42 17.38 -7.00 -10.73
CA SER A 42 17.54 -5.70 -10.08
C SER A 42 16.20 -5.18 -9.57
N VAL A 43 16.14 -4.82 -8.30
CA VAL A 43 14.98 -4.20 -7.66
C VAL A 43 14.55 -2.93 -8.41
N TRP A 44 15.52 -2.12 -8.85
CA TRP A 44 15.27 -0.89 -9.60
C TRP A 44 14.54 -1.17 -10.92
N MET A 45 14.99 -2.21 -11.64
CA MET A 45 14.36 -2.64 -12.88
C MET A 45 12.94 -3.18 -12.64
N VAL A 46 12.77 -4.03 -11.62
CA VAL A 46 11.46 -4.62 -11.27
C VAL A 46 10.48 -3.51 -10.90
N THR A 47 10.88 -2.58 -10.05
CA THR A 47 10.01 -1.46 -9.63
C THR A 47 9.69 -0.53 -10.79
N THR A 48 10.69 -0.09 -11.57
CA THR A 48 10.45 0.81 -12.70
C THR A 48 9.50 0.18 -13.72
N ALA A 49 9.75 -1.07 -14.12
CA ALA A 49 8.91 -1.76 -15.10
C ALA A 49 7.50 -2.00 -14.59
N SER A 50 7.34 -2.41 -13.33
CA SER A 50 6.01 -2.62 -12.75
C SER A 50 5.21 -1.31 -12.66
N GLN A 51 5.84 -0.22 -12.27
CA GLN A 51 5.18 1.08 -12.17
C GLN A 51 4.82 1.68 -13.54
N LEU A 52 5.67 1.47 -14.56
CA LEU A 52 5.32 1.86 -15.94
C LEU A 52 4.13 1.04 -16.46
N THR A 53 4.08 -0.26 -16.16
CA THR A 53 2.93 -1.11 -16.50
C THR A 53 1.68 -0.64 -15.78
N ALA A 54 1.80 -0.35 -14.50
CA ALA A 54 0.70 0.16 -13.69
C ALA A 54 0.20 1.51 -14.22
N ALA A 55 1.09 2.43 -14.58
CA ALA A 55 0.73 3.72 -15.16
C ALA A 55 -0.03 3.54 -16.49
N ALA A 56 0.47 2.67 -17.38
CA ALA A 56 -0.18 2.38 -18.65
C ALA A 56 -1.57 1.74 -18.45
N ALA A 57 -1.68 0.74 -17.57
CA ALA A 57 -2.95 0.10 -17.27
C ALA A 57 -3.97 1.08 -16.64
N THR A 58 -3.52 1.93 -15.72
CA THR A 58 -4.39 2.95 -15.12
C THR A 58 -4.80 4.02 -16.14
N ALA A 59 -3.91 4.40 -17.06
CA ALA A 59 -4.26 5.32 -18.15
C ALA A 59 -5.32 4.72 -19.07
N ILE A 60 -5.24 3.42 -19.39
CA ILE A 60 -6.27 2.71 -20.17
C ILE A 60 -7.61 2.73 -19.41
N ILE A 61 -7.61 2.48 -18.10
CA ILE A 61 -8.82 2.58 -17.28
C ILE A 61 -9.38 4.01 -17.31
N ALA A 62 -8.51 5.03 -17.23
CA ALA A 62 -8.91 6.42 -17.27
C ALA A 62 -9.56 6.81 -18.60
N LEU A 63 -9.13 6.22 -19.72
CA LEU A 63 -9.76 6.41 -21.03
C LEU A 63 -11.14 5.74 -21.11
N ALA A 64 -11.31 4.58 -20.45
CA ALA A 64 -12.58 3.85 -20.41
C ALA A 64 -13.58 4.45 -19.41
N ALA A 65 -13.08 5.09 -18.36
CA ALA A 65 -13.89 5.73 -17.30
C ALA A 65 -13.33 7.16 -17.09
N PRO A 66 -13.63 8.09 -18.01
CA PRO A 66 -13.12 9.45 -17.93
C PRO A 66 -13.64 10.17 -16.69
N GLY A 67 -12.82 11.07 -16.16
CA GLY A 67 -13.16 12.01 -15.09
C GLY A 67 -12.82 13.41 -15.52
N ASP A 68 -13.03 14.36 -14.63
CA ASP A 68 -12.69 15.78 -14.82
C ASP A 68 -11.64 16.22 -13.80
N PRO A 69 -10.36 15.80 -13.95
CA PRO A 69 -9.30 16.16 -13.01
C PRO A 69 -8.88 17.61 -13.15
N GLY A 70 -8.93 18.36 -12.05
CA GLY A 70 -8.37 19.69 -11.97
C GLY A 70 -6.84 19.69 -11.76
N PRO A 71 -6.19 20.87 -11.88
CA PRO A 71 -4.75 21.01 -11.64
C PRO A 71 -4.31 20.51 -10.25
N ALA A 72 -5.15 20.69 -9.23
CA ALA A 72 -4.89 20.22 -7.87
C ALA A 72 -4.82 18.68 -7.78
N ASP A 73 -5.67 17.97 -8.53
CA ASP A 73 -5.65 16.50 -8.52
C ASP A 73 -4.35 15.94 -9.11
N PHE A 74 -3.86 16.58 -10.17
CA PHE A 74 -2.54 16.24 -10.74
C PHE A 74 -1.40 16.59 -9.78
N ALA A 75 -1.49 17.71 -9.06
CA ALA A 75 -0.50 18.07 -8.05
C ALA A 75 -0.48 17.06 -6.89
N TRP A 76 -1.64 16.63 -6.39
CA TRP A 76 -1.76 15.57 -5.39
C TRP A 76 -1.21 14.24 -5.91
N GLY A 77 -1.55 13.85 -7.13
CA GLY A 77 -1.03 12.64 -7.77
C GLY A 77 0.49 12.66 -7.94
N ALA A 78 1.07 13.77 -8.39
CA ALA A 78 2.51 13.92 -8.53
C ALA A 78 3.23 13.89 -7.18
N ALA A 79 2.72 14.62 -6.17
CA ALA A 79 3.26 14.61 -4.82
C ALA A 79 3.19 13.20 -4.20
N ALA A 80 2.08 12.50 -4.39
CA ALA A 80 1.92 11.10 -3.98
C ALA A 80 2.96 10.19 -4.66
N GLY A 81 3.24 10.41 -5.94
CA GLY A 81 4.27 9.68 -6.68
C GLY A 81 5.68 9.88 -6.11
N ILE A 82 6.05 11.11 -5.78
CA ILE A 82 7.34 11.41 -5.14
C ILE A 82 7.42 10.75 -3.76
N ALA A 83 6.38 10.89 -2.94
CA ALA A 83 6.30 10.27 -1.62
C ALA A 83 6.42 8.73 -1.71
N GLY A 84 5.72 8.10 -2.64
CA GLY A 84 5.79 6.67 -2.90
C GLY A 84 7.18 6.22 -3.35
N ALA A 85 7.84 6.99 -4.22
CA ALA A 85 9.21 6.69 -4.66
C ALA A 85 10.23 6.78 -3.53
N ILE A 86 10.10 7.76 -2.62
CA ILE A 86 10.90 7.86 -1.40
C ILE A 86 10.63 6.64 -0.52
N GLY A 87 9.36 6.30 -0.31
CA GLY A 87 8.93 5.17 0.50
C GLY A 87 9.53 3.85 0.02
N ILE A 88 9.36 3.52 -1.26
CA ILE A 88 9.85 2.26 -1.84
C ILE A 88 11.38 2.19 -1.89
N SER A 89 12.04 3.31 -2.20
CA SER A 89 13.51 3.38 -2.21
C SER A 89 14.10 3.18 -0.82
N ALA A 90 13.50 3.80 0.20
CA ALA A 90 13.90 3.62 1.59
C ALA A 90 13.61 2.19 2.08
N LEU A 91 12.44 1.62 1.75
CA LEU A 91 12.09 0.25 2.10
C LEU A 91 13.14 -0.74 1.57
N TYR A 92 13.45 -0.67 0.28
CA TYR A 92 14.41 -1.61 -0.31
C TYR A 92 15.85 -1.42 0.20
N ARG A 93 16.28 -0.19 0.47
CA ARG A 93 17.54 0.05 1.14
C ARG A 93 17.54 -0.48 2.58
N GLY A 94 16.43 -0.30 3.29
CA GLY A 94 16.26 -0.85 4.62
C GLY A 94 16.30 -2.38 4.62
N LEU A 95 15.63 -3.03 3.69
CA LEU A 95 15.62 -4.50 3.56
C LEU A 95 16.96 -5.07 3.14
N SER A 96 17.75 -4.35 2.33
CA SER A 96 19.09 -4.79 1.88
C SER A 96 20.18 -4.61 2.94
N ARG A 97 20.05 -3.65 3.85
CA ARG A 97 21.04 -3.29 4.87
C ARG A 97 20.63 -3.62 6.29
N GLY A 98 19.33 -3.75 6.52
CA GLY A 98 18.72 -4.01 7.82
C GLY A 98 17.98 -5.33 7.87
N ARG A 99 17.20 -5.50 8.94
CA ARG A 99 16.40 -6.71 9.14
C ARG A 99 14.97 -6.47 8.65
N MET A 100 14.46 -7.40 7.85
CA MET A 100 13.08 -7.38 7.37
C MET A 100 12.06 -7.27 8.52
N GLY A 101 12.30 -8.01 9.63
CA GLY A 101 11.47 -7.98 10.83
C GLY A 101 11.53 -6.67 11.64
N VAL A 102 12.35 -5.68 11.24
CA VAL A 102 12.38 -4.33 11.83
C VAL A 102 11.86 -3.31 10.83
N VAL A 103 12.36 -3.34 9.61
CA VAL A 103 12.03 -2.35 8.58
C VAL A 103 10.56 -2.42 8.17
N ALA A 104 10.05 -3.62 7.90
CA ALA A 104 8.69 -3.81 7.40
C ALA A 104 7.60 -3.40 8.43
N PRO A 105 7.67 -3.79 9.73
CA PRO A 105 6.69 -3.32 10.72
C PRO A 105 6.70 -1.81 10.93
N ILE A 106 7.87 -1.19 10.98
CA ILE A 106 7.99 0.27 11.15
C ILE A 106 7.39 0.99 9.94
N SER A 107 7.72 0.51 8.73
CA SER A 107 7.18 1.06 7.49
C SER A 107 5.66 0.91 7.42
N GLY A 108 5.10 -0.27 7.73
CA GLY A 108 3.66 -0.50 7.74
C GLY A 108 2.92 0.35 8.78
N THR A 109 3.52 0.53 9.97
CA THR A 109 2.97 1.41 11.01
C THR A 109 2.88 2.86 10.53
N GLY A 110 3.94 3.37 9.89
CA GLY A 110 3.93 4.73 9.33
C GLY A 110 2.95 4.88 8.17
N ALA A 111 2.84 3.86 7.32
CA ALA A 111 1.88 3.83 6.21
C ALA A 111 0.41 3.90 6.68
N ALA A 112 0.11 3.39 7.89
CA ALA A 112 -1.21 3.52 8.49
C ALA A 112 -1.37 4.85 9.24
N LEU A 113 -0.37 5.26 10.03
CA LEU A 113 -0.48 6.37 10.98
C LEU A 113 -0.64 7.72 10.26
N VAL A 114 0.13 7.98 9.19
CA VAL A 114 0.10 9.27 8.49
C VAL A 114 -1.30 9.57 7.92
N PRO A 115 -1.94 8.68 7.14
CA PRO A 115 -3.28 8.95 6.62
C PRO A 115 -4.36 8.94 7.71
N VAL A 116 -4.17 8.22 8.84
CA VAL A 116 -5.05 8.32 10.00
C VAL A 116 -5.05 9.75 10.55
N VAL A 117 -3.86 10.32 10.77
CA VAL A 117 -3.73 11.71 11.25
C VAL A 117 -4.34 12.69 10.26
N VAL A 118 -4.06 12.51 8.97
CA VAL A 118 -4.60 13.38 7.90
C VAL A 118 -6.12 13.24 7.81
N GLY A 119 -6.67 12.03 7.83
CA GLY A 119 -8.11 11.79 7.79
C GLY A 119 -8.85 12.45 8.95
N LEU A 120 -8.33 12.30 10.18
CA LEU A 120 -8.88 12.97 11.36
C LEU A 120 -8.81 14.50 11.25
N ALA A 121 -7.69 15.04 10.75
CA ALA A 121 -7.53 16.47 10.52
C ALA A 121 -8.48 16.99 9.41
N SER A 122 -8.86 16.14 8.47
CA SER A 122 -9.81 16.41 7.39
C SER A 122 -11.28 16.22 7.80
N GLY A 123 -11.54 15.85 9.05
CA GLY A 123 -12.89 15.72 9.59
C GLY A 123 -13.43 14.29 9.70
N ASP A 124 -12.62 13.27 9.45
CA ASP A 124 -13.00 11.87 9.71
C ASP A 124 -13.37 11.72 11.21
N ASN A 125 -14.48 11.05 11.47
CA ASN A 125 -14.96 10.81 12.83
C ASN A 125 -15.31 9.32 13.02
N PRO A 126 -14.30 8.45 13.22
CA PRO A 126 -14.55 7.03 13.44
C PRO A 126 -15.34 6.78 14.71
N SER A 127 -16.24 5.79 14.68
CA SER A 127 -16.99 5.38 15.87
C SER A 127 -16.05 4.80 16.95
N PRO A 128 -16.49 4.69 18.22
CA PRO A 128 -15.69 4.04 19.27
C PRO A 128 -15.29 2.61 18.91
N LEU A 129 -16.16 1.87 18.20
CA LEU A 129 -15.87 0.51 17.76
C LEU A 129 -14.80 0.50 16.65
N ALA A 130 -14.91 1.42 15.69
CA ALA A 130 -13.89 1.60 14.64
C ALA A 130 -12.54 1.99 15.26
N TRP A 131 -12.51 2.86 16.27
CA TRP A 131 -11.31 3.20 17.01
C TRP A 131 -10.64 1.98 17.66
N THR A 132 -11.43 1.09 18.25
CA THR A 132 -10.89 -0.18 18.79
C THR A 132 -10.21 -1.01 17.69
N GLY A 133 -10.82 -1.12 16.52
CA GLY A 133 -10.23 -1.80 15.37
C GLY A 133 -8.96 -1.12 14.87
N ILE A 134 -8.93 0.22 14.77
CA ILE A 134 -7.74 1.01 14.41
C ILE A 134 -6.59 0.70 15.36
N VAL A 135 -6.83 0.76 16.68
CA VAL A 135 -5.80 0.50 17.70
C VAL A 135 -5.29 -0.94 17.60
N LEU A 136 -6.16 -1.93 17.35
CA LEU A 136 -5.76 -3.33 17.17
C LEU A 136 -4.99 -3.59 15.87
N ALA A 137 -5.17 -2.79 14.83
CA ALA A 137 -4.44 -2.92 13.59
C ALA A 137 -2.93 -2.66 13.74
N PHE A 138 -2.52 -1.76 14.65
CA PHE A 138 -1.09 -1.47 14.85
C PHE A 138 -0.29 -2.67 15.37
N PRO A 139 -0.68 -3.37 16.46
CA PRO A 139 0.01 -4.60 16.84
C PRO A 139 -0.08 -5.69 15.77
N ALA A 140 -1.17 -5.78 14.98
CA ALA A 140 -1.25 -6.70 13.87
C ALA A 140 -0.16 -6.42 12.80
N ILE A 141 -0.01 -5.15 12.37
CA ILE A 141 1.01 -4.71 11.41
C ILE A 141 2.42 -5.04 11.93
N ILE A 142 2.65 -4.92 13.24
CA ILE A 142 3.95 -5.19 13.87
C ILE A 142 4.22 -6.70 13.94
N LEU A 143 3.24 -7.51 14.27
CA LEU A 143 3.41 -8.94 14.55
C LEU A 143 3.45 -9.80 13.29
N VAL A 144 2.69 -9.46 12.26
CA VAL A 144 2.58 -10.24 11.01
C VAL A 144 3.94 -10.46 10.32
N PRO A 145 4.82 -9.45 10.13
CA PRO A 145 6.09 -9.66 9.44
C PRO A 145 7.17 -10.35 10.30
N GLN A 146 6.91 -10.66 11.57
CA GLN A 146 7.90 -11.26 12.47
C GLN A 146 8.06 -12.76 12.21
N ALA A 147 8.83 -13.11 11.18
CA ALA A 147 9.29 -14.51 11.02
C ALA A 147 10.33 -14.85 12.10
N GLY A 148 10.22 -16.03 12.68
CA GLY A 148 11.17 -16.53 13.70
C GLY A 148 12.59 -16.58 13.17
N GLY A 149 13.46 -15.68 13.60
CA GLY A 149 14.86 -15.60 13.23
C GLY A 149 15.72 -14.93 14.31
N LYS A 150 17.02 -15.26 14.33
CA LYS A 150 17.98 -14.79 15.36
C LYS A 150 17.97 -13.26 15.51
N ARG A 151 17.94 -12.78 16.75
CA ARG A 151 17.92 -11.36 17.13
C ARG A 151 19.24 -10.68 16.71
N ALA A 152 19.19 -9.69 15.82
CA ALA A 152 20.27 -8.77 15.57
C ALA A 152 19.90 -7.36 16.11
N PRO A 153 20.86 -6.43 16.30
CA PRO A 153 20.58 -5.11 16.86
C PRO A 153 19.46 -4.37 16.11
N VAL A 154 18.48 -3.85 16.84
CA VAL A 154 17.27 -3.17 16.30
C VAL A 154 17.63 -1.89 15.54
N ALA A 155 18.76 -1.25 15.90
CA ALA A 155 19.19 0.03 15.33
C ALA A 155 19.46 -0.01 13.82
N THR A 156 19.83 -1.19 13.27
CA THR A 156 20.19 -1.31 11.85
C THR A 156 18.93 -1.47 11.01
N GLY A 157 18.53 -0.41 10.34
CA GLY A 157 17.36 -0.42 9.43
C GLY A 157 16.15 0.36 9.93
N ALA A 158 16.02 0.66 11.23
CA ALA A 158 14.86 1.38 11.78
C ALA A 158 14.64 2.74 11.11
N GLY A 159 15.70 3.52 10.88
CA GLY A 159 15.61 4.81 10.18
C GLY A 159 15.06 4.68 8.75
N TYR A 160 15.47 3.65 8.02
CA TYR A 160 14.88 3.36 6.70
C TYR A 160 13.41 2.98 6.80
N GLY A 161 13.02 2.21 7.83
CA GLY A 161 11.62 1.88 8.11
C GLY A 161 10.77 3.12 8.37
N VAL A 162 11.28 4.08 9.14
CA VAL A 162 10.60 5.36 9.39
C VAL A 162 10.42 6.16 8.10
N VAL A 163 11.49 6.35 7.31
CA VAL A 163 11.41 7.07 6.03
C VAL A 163 10.45 6.37 5.07
N ALA A 164 10.50 5.03 5.00
CA ALA A 164 9.58 4.25 4.17
C ALA A 164 8.13 4.42 4.63
N GLY A 165 7.88 4.35 5.94
CA GLY A 165 6.55 4.53 6.52
C GLY A 165 5.98 5.92 6.28
N LEU A 166 6.77 6.96 6.46
CA LEU A 166 6.37 8.34 6.16
C LEU A 166 6.10 8.52 4.66
N GLY A 167 6.94 7.94 3.79
CA GLY A 167 6.76 8.00 2.34
C GLY A 167 5.46 7.30 1.88
N PHE A 168 5.22 6.08 2.32
CA PHE A 168 3.97 5.36 1.98
C PHE A 168 2.74 5.98 2.64
N GLY A 169 2.87 6.44 3.88
CA GLY A 169 1.78 7.12 4.55
C GLY A 169 1.42 8.43 3.86
N ALA A 170 2.40 9.21 3.43
CA ALA A 170 2.17 10.41 2.62
C ALA A 170 1.54 10.06 1.25
N LEU A 171 2.02 8.98 0.57
CA LEU A 171 1.38 8.48 -0.65
C LEU A 171 -0.12 8.26 -0.45
N PHE A 172 -0.50 7.50 0.57
CA PHE A 172 -1.91 7.19 0.84
C PHE A 172 -2.72 8.43 1.24
N ALA A 173 -2.15 9.29 2.08
CA ALA A 173 -2.81 10.53 2.48
C ALA A 173 -3.06 11.48 1.30
N LEU A 174 -2.07 11.63 0.40
CA LEU A 174 -2.16 12.49 -0.77
C LEU A 174 -3.12 11.95 -1.83
N ILE A 175 -3.18 10.61 -2.03
CA ILE A 175 -4.19 9.99 -2.90
C ILE A 175 -5.59 10.25 -2.35
N GLY A 176 -5.77 10.25 -1.03
CA GLY A 176 -7.05 10.58 -0.41
C GLY A 176 -7.53 12.01 -0.64
N GLN A 177 -6.66 12.94 -1.10
CA GLN A 177 -7.01 14.30 -1.44
C GLN A 177 -7.48 14.47 -2.90
N ILE A 178 -7.32 13.43 -3.74
CA ILE A 178 -7.77 13.48 -5.13
C ILE A 178 -9.30 13.51 -5.16
N GLY A 179 -9.85 14.48 -5.89
CA GLY A 179 -11.29 14.69 -5.99
C GLY A 179 -12.07 13.48 -6.47
N THR A 180 -13.32 13.36 -6.04
CA THR A 180 -14.19 12.22 -6.37
C THR A 180 -14.42 12.10 -7.88
N ASP A 181 -14.50 13.22 -8.58
CA ASP A 181 -14.80 13.30 -10.00
C ASP A 181 -13.55 13.31 -10.89
N ALA A 182 -12.34 13.35 -10.29
CA ALA A 182 -11.07 13.45 -11.01
C ALA A 182 -10.73 12.22 -11.89
N GLY A 183 -11.52 11.15 -11.81
CA GLY A 183 -11.24 9.91 -12.55
C GLY A 183 -9.95 9.24 -12.10
N PHE A 184 -9.20 8.63 -13.04
CA PHE A 184 -8.01 7.83 -12.74
C PHE A 184 -6.70 8.40 -13.31
N LEU A 185 -6.74 9.51 -14.07
CA LEU A 185 -5.53 10.13 -14.64
C LEU A 185 -4.52 10.58 -13.56
N PRO A 186 -4.93 11.18 -12.42
CA PRO A 186 -3.98 11.52 -11.36
C PRO A 186 -3.27 10.28 -10.78
N ILE A 187 -3.94 9.11 -10.72
CA ILE A 187 -3.32 7.85 -10.28
C ILE A 187 -2.31 7.33 -11.32
N ALA A 188 -2.63 7.43 -12.62
CA ALA A 188 -1.67 7.09 -13.66
C ALA A 188 -0.42 7.97 -13.57
N LEU A 189 -0.59 9.28 -13.31
CA LEU A 189 0.52 10.19 -13.05
C LEU A 189 1.31 9.80 -11.81
N THR A 190 0.64 9.43 -10.71
CA THR A 190 1.33 8.94 -9.49
C THR A 190 2.29 7.81 -9.82
N GLN A 191 1.83 6.80 -10.53
CA GLN A 191 2.64 5.62 -10.89
C GLN A 191 3.79 5.98 -11.86
N LEU A 192 3.53 6.88 -12.81
CA LEU A 192 4.55 7.40 -13.73
C LEU A 192 5.64 8.17 -12.98
N VAL A 193 5.26 9.01 -12.02
CA VAL A 193 6.20 9.78 -11.19
C VAL A 193 7.03 8.85 -10.31
N VAL A 194 6.42 7.79 -9.72
CA VAL A 194 7.18 6.74 -9.01
C VAL A 194 8.21 6.12 -9.94
N ALA A 195 7.80 5.68 -11.13
CA ALA A 195 8.70 5.05 -12.11
C ALA A 195 9.85 5.97 -12.49
N ALA A 196 9.55 7.23 -12.82
CA ALA A 196 10.54 8.23 -13.21
C ALA A 196 11.54 8.52 -12.08
N THR A 197 11.04 8.71 -10.85
CA THR A 197 11.88 8.99 -9.68
C THR A 197 12.77 7.80 -9.34
N VAL A 198 12.24 6.58 -9.33
CA VAL A 198 13.01 5.36 -9.07
C VAL A 198 14.06 5.13 -10.15
N ALA A 199 13.71 5.34 -11.44
CA ALA A 199 14.64 5.24 -12.53
C ALA A 199 15.76 6.29 -12.43
N SER A 200 15.43 7.54 -12.10
CA SER A 200 16.39 8.62 -11.91
C SER A 200 17.38 8.32 -10.77
N VAL A 201 16.87 7.81 -9.64
CA VAL A 201 17.70 7.37 -8.51
C VAL A 201 18.61 6.20 -8.92
N ALA A 202 18.08 5.24 -9.68
CA ALA A 202 18.85 4.11 -10.16
C ALA A 202 19.99 4.55 -11.11
N VAL A 203 19.72 5.49 -12.02
CA VAL A 203 20.73 6.10 -12.91
C VAL A 203 21.81 6.79 -12.07
N ALA A 204 21.44 7.63 -11.11
CA ALA A 204 22.37 8.32 -10.23
C ALA A 204 23.24 7.36 -9.39
N LEU A 205 22.71 6.17 -9.06
CA LEU A 205 23.43 5.12 -8.34
C LEU A 205 24.12 4.11 -9.27
N HIS A 206 24.14 4.33 -10.59
CA HIS A 206 24.69 3.44 -11.61
C HIS A 206 24.12 2.01 -11.53
N GLN A 207 22.83 1.90 -11.22
CA GLN A 207 22.14 0.61 -11.08
C GLN A 207 21.32 0.28 -12.35
N PRO A 208 21.17 -0.99 -12.73
CA PRO A 208 20.37 -1.40 -13.86
C PRO A 208 18.88 -1.18 -13.57
N TRP A 209 18.25 -0.26 -14.29
CA TRP A 209 16.84 0.11 -14.12
C TRP A 209 15.98 -0.23 -15.35
N LEU A 210 16.60 -0.34 -16.54
CA LEU A 210 15.89 -0.61 -17.77
C LEU A 210 15.56 -2.10 -17.87
N PRO A 211 14.28 -2.48 -18.16
CA PRO A 211 13.91 -3.87 -18.36
C PRO A 211 14.58 -4.42 -19.63
N ARG A 212 15.48 -5.37 -19.46
CA ARG A 212 16.20 -6.04 -20.55
C ARG A 212 16.15 -7.56 -20.37
N GLY A 213 16.05 -8.28 -21.47
CA GLY A 213 16.11 -9.74 -21.49
C GLY A 213 14.75 -10.42 -21.63
N ARG A 214 14.78 -11.78 -21.68
CA ARG A 214 13.59 -12.62 -21.81
C ARG A 214 12.92 -12.85 -20.45
N GLY A 215 11.61 -13.13 -20.44
CA GLY A 215 10.86 -13.48 -19.23
C GLY A 215 10.46 -12.25 -18.38
N LEU A 216 10.07 -11.14 -19.01
CA LEU A 216 9.52 -9.95 -18.33
C LEU A 216 8.03 -10.05 -18.03
N ALA A 217 7.32 -11.04 -18.58
CA ALA A 217 5.88 -11.23 -18.36
C ALA A 217 5.47 -11.21 -16.86
N PRO A 218 6.19 -11.87 -15.92
CA PRO A 218 5.86 -11.77 -14.50
C PRO A 218 5.99 -10.35 -13.94
N VAL A 219 6.90 -9.51 -14.47
CA VAL A 219 7.07 -8.13 -14.02
C VAL A 219 5.87 -7.28 -14.45
N PHE A 220 5.35 -7.51 -15.65
CA PHE A 220 4.14 -6.85 -16.13
C PHE A 220 2.89 -7.30 -15.35
N ALA A 221 2.74 -8.60 -15.09
CA ALA A 221 1.65 -9.11 -14.26
C ALA A 221 1.67 -8.50 -12.84
N PHE A 222 2.84 -8.34 -12.27
CA PHE A 222 3.07 -7.67 -11.00
C PHE A 222 2.66 -6.18 -11.04
N GLY A 223 2.94 -5.47 -12.14
CA GLY A 223 2.48 -4.09 -12.35
C GLY A 223 0.96 -3.96 -12.35
N LEU A 224 0.23 -4.93 -12.91
CA LEU A 224 -1.25 -4.94 -12.88
C LEU A 224 -1.81 -5.10 -11.46
N LEU A 225 -1.13 -5.84 -10.58
CA LEU A 225 -1.51 -5.90 -9.16
C LEU A 225 -1.33 -4.54 -8.48
N GLY A 226 -0.28 -3.79 -8.80
CA GLY A 226 -0.08 -2.42 -8.33
C GLY A 226 -1.19 -1.48 -8.82
N THR A 227 -1.64 -1.64 -10.08
CA THR A 227 -2.81 -0.92 -10.61
C THR A 227 -4.06 -1.23 -9.78
N ALA A 228 -4.38 -2.52 -9.60
CA ALA A 228 -5.55 -2.94 -8.84
C ALA A 228 -5.50 -2.39 -7.40
N ALA A 229 -4.34 -2.43 -6.76
CA ALA A 229 -4.14 -1.92 -5.41
C ALA A 229 -4.47 -0.43 -5.29
N LEU A 230 -3.87 0.41 -6.15
CA LEU A 230 -4.06 1.87 -6.11
C LEU A 230 -5.47 2.29 -6.54
N VAL A 231 -6.02 1.66 -7.57
CA VAL A 231 -7.39 1.92 -8.03
C VAL A 231 -8.40 1.53 -6.95
N CYS A 232 -8.27 0.35 -6.35
CA CYS A 232 -9.13 -0.06 -5.24
C CYS A 232 -9.00 0.87 -4.04
N PHE A 233 -7.77 1.32 -3.70
CA PHE A 233 -7.54 2.28 -2.62
C PHE A 233 -8.24 3.62 -2.90
N LEU A 234 -8.07 4.20 -4.10
CA LEU A 234 -8.76 5.44 -4.48
C LEU A 234 -10.28 5.29 -4.40
N LEU A 235 -10.84 4.21 -4.95
CA LEU A 235 -12.28 3.97 -4.89
C LEU A 235 -12.78 3.77 -3.45
N ALA A 236 -11.96 3.16 -2.60
CA ALA A 236 -12.28 2.99 -1.18
C ALA A 236 -12.35 4.35 -0.46
N THR A 237 -11.40 5.27 -0.72
CA THR A 237 -11.39 6.61 -0.12
C THR A 237 -12.58 7.47 -0.58
N ARG A 238 -13.09 7.24 -1.80
CA ARG A 238 -14.31 7.88 -2.30
C ARG A 238 -15.60 7.33 -1.66
N ALA A 239 -15.53 6.12 -1.13
CA ALA A 239 -16.69 5.43 -0.53
C ALA A 239 -16.73 5.54 1.00
N GLY A 240 -15.59 5.81 1.66
CA GLY A 240 -15.47 5.82 3.11
C GLY A 240 -14.37 6.74 3.63
N MET A 241 -14.21 6.76 4.95
CA MET A 241 -13.22 7.60 5.64
C MET A 241 -11.79 7.17 5.29
N LEU A 242 -10.92 8.13 4.99
CA LEU A 242 -9.50 7.88 4.73
C LEU A 242 -8.84 7.15 5.91
N THR A 243 -9.17 7.52 7.14
CA THR A 243 -8.70 6.88 8.38
C THR A 243 -8.94 5.38 8.38
N ILE A 244 -10.16 4.94 8.05
CA ILE A 244 -10.56 3.51 8.03
C ILE A 244 -9.89 2.78 6.86
N VAL A 245 -9.99 3.36 5.67
CA VAL A 245 -9.49 2.78 4.43
C VAL A 245 -7.99 2.55 4.50
N SER A 246 -7.22 3.51 5.02
CA SER A 246 -5.77 3.39 5.11
C SER A 246 -5.30 2.37 6.14
N VAL A 247 -6.02 2.22 7.26
CA VAL A 247 -5.71 1.19 8.26
C VAL A 247 -5.93 -0.22 7.68
N ILE A 248 -7.05 -0.44 6.96
CA ILE A 248 -7.32 -1.73 6.30
C ILE A 248 -6.27 -1.99 5.21
N ALA A 249 -5.97 -0.99 4.38
CA ALA A 249 -4.98 -1.13 3.31
C ALA A 249 -3.58 -1.43 3.87
N ALA A 250 -3.18 -0.81 4.99
CA ALA A 250 -1.88 -1.03 5.64
C ALA A 250 -1.73 -2.44 6.27
N LEU A 251 -2.78 -3.24 6.30
CA LEU A 251 -2.72 -4.65 6.69
C LEU A 251 -2.23 -5.57 5.53
N TYR A 252 -1.79 -5.01 4.40
CA TYR A 252 -1.24 -5.76 3.26
C TYR A 252 -0.13 -6.77 3.62
N PRO A 253 0.70 -6.61 4.68
CA PRO A 253 1.67 -7.64 5.04
C PRO A 253 1.01 -8.97 5.44
N ALA A 254 -0.25 -8.94 5.89
CA ALA A 254 -0.99 -10.16 6.19
C ALA A 254 -1.21 -11.01 4.93
N SER A 255 -1.55 -10.39 3.79
CA SER A 255 -1.69 -11.11 2.52
C SER A 255 -0.34 -11.58 1.98
N THR A 256 0.73 -10.80 2.14
CA THR A 256 2.10 -11.23 1.78
C THR A 256 2.52 -12.50 2.54
N VAL A 257 2.30 -12.52 3.86
CA VAL A 257 2.62 -13.69 4.72
C VAL A 257 1.74 -14.88 4.37
N ALA A 258 0.44 -14.67 4.13
CA ALA A 258 -0.46 -15.73 3.69
C ALA A 258 0.00 -16.35 2.37
N MET A 259 0.43 -15.55 1.40
CA MET A 259 0.98 -16.03 0.13
C MET A 259 2.29 -16.80 0.32
N ALA A 260 3.19 -16.33 1.19
CA ALA A 260 4.41 -17.06 1.51
C ALA A 260 4.11 -18.44 2.13
N ALA A 261 3.12 -18.52 3.02
CA ALA A 261 2.68 -19.77 3.60
C ALA A 261 2.07 -20.74 2.57
N ILE A 262 1.23 -20.24 1.66
CA ILE A 262 0.54 -21.06 0.65
C ILE A 262 1.50 -21.48 -0.46
N VAL A 263 2.25 -20.55 -1.05
CA VAL A 263 3.06 -20.79 -2.26
C VAL A 263 4.43 -21.36 -1.92
N LEU A 264 5.10 -20.81 -0.90
CA LEU A 264 6.43 -21.25 -0.48
C LEU A 264 6.36 -22.34 0.60
N ARG A 265 5.15 -22.68 1.09
CA ARG A 265 4.91 -23.63 2.18
C ARG A 265 5.69 -23.26 3.45
N GLU A 266 5.87 -21.96 3.70
CA GLU A 266 6.49 -21.46 4.90
C GLU A 266 5.59 -21.69 6.11
N HIS A 267 6.17 -22.09 7.25
CA HIS A 267 5.41 -22.27 8.47
C HIS A 267 5.09 -20.91 9.10
N ILE A 268 3.81 -20.65 9.35
CA ILE A 268 3.36 -19.49 10.10
C ILE A 268 3.70 -19.71 11.58
N GLY A 269 4.58 -18.87 12.11
CA GLY A 269 4.93 -18.89 13.53
C GLY A 269 3.76 -18.41 14.42
N ARG A 270 3.78 -18.74 15.71
CA ARG A 270 2.73 -18.34 16.67
C ARG A 270 2.52 -16.84 16.73
N VAL A 271 3.59 -16.06 16.65
CA VAL A 271 3.54 -14.59 16.68
C VAL A 271 2.87 -14.04 15.39
N GLN A 272 3.20 -14.60 14.24
CA GLN A 272 2.55 -14.24 12.97
C GLN A 272 1.07 -14.60 12.96
N PHE A 273 0.72 -15.79 13.49
CA PHE A 273 -0.68 -16.22 13.61
C PHE A 273 -1.49 -15.27 14.50
N LEU A 274 -0.92 -14.84 15.64
CA LEU A 274 -1.54 -13.83 16.50
C LEU A 274 -1.73 -12.51 15.74
N GLY A 275 -0.72 -12.07 14.99
CA GLY A 275 -0.82 -10.88 14.15
C GLY A 275 -1.92 -10.97 13.10
N LEU A 276 -2.05 -12.12 12.41
CA LEU A 276 -3.11 -12.38 11.43
C LEU A 276 -4.51 -12.40 12.08
N ALA A 277 -4.64 -12.99 13.26
CA ALA A 277 -5.89 -12.99 14.02
C ALA A 277 -6.30 -11.57 14.44
N LEU A 278 -5.35 -10.76 14.95
CA LEU A 278 -5.58 -9.36 15.28
C LEU A 278 -5.96 -8.54 14.04
N ALA A 279 -5.32 -8.80 12.88
CA ALA A 279 -5.67 -8.14 11.63
C ALA A 279 -7.12 -8.43 11.22
N ALA A 280 -7.55 -9.69 11.30
CA ALA A 280 -8.92 -10.08 10.98
C ALA A 280 -9.94 -9.41 11.93
N ILE A 281 -9.65 -9.40 13.24
CA ILE A 281 -10.50 -8.73 14.24
C ILE A 281 -10.56 -7.22 13.97
N ALA A 282 -9.41 -6.59 13.70
CA ALA A 282 -9.34 -5.17 13.40
C ALA A 282 -10.21 -4.79 12.20
N VAL A 283 -10.13 -5.55 11.10
CA VAL A 283 -10.96 -5.35 9.90
C VAL A 283 -12.45 -5.43 10.23
N VAL A 284 -12.87 -6.45 11.00
CA VAL A 284 -14.27 -6.61 11.38
C VAL A 284 -14.75 -5.40 12.20
N LEU A 285 -13.98 -5.01 13.24
CA LEU A 285 -14.34 -3.90 14.12
C LEU A 285 -14.43 -2.55 13.37
N VAL A 286 -13.48 -2.30 12.46
CA VAL A 286 -13.47 -1.09 11.65
C VAL A 286 -14.61 -1.06 10.63
N THR A 287 -15.05 -2.23 10.15
CA THR A 287 -16.12 -2.34 9.13
C THR A 287 -17.52 -2.25 9.74
N VAL A 288 -17.70 -2.78 10.95
CA VAL A 288 -19.00 -2.81 11.65
C VAL A 288 -19.24 -1.54 12.45
N GLY A 289 -18.19 -0.85 12.88
CA GLY A 289 -18.23 0.42 13.61
C GLY A 289 -18.38 1.61 12.71
#